data_130268d9ca81e5ed99cff79da420ec75
#
_entry.id   130268d9ca81e5ed99cff79da420ec75
#
_cell.length_a   1.000
_cell.length_b   1.000
_cell.length_c   1.000
_cell.angle_alpha   90.00
_cell.angle_beta   90.00
_cell.angle_gamma   90.00
#
_symmetry.space_group_name_H-M   'P 1'
#
loop_
_entity.id
_entity.type
_entity.pdbx_description
1 polymer ?
#
loop_
_entity_poly.entity_id
_entity_poly.type
_entity_poly.pdbx_seq_one_letter_code
_entity_poly.pdbx_strand_id
1 'polypeptide(L)'
;MATPLMAGIAALMVEANPDITHEQVKAIISADSIERDLQLLDDPGFNDCSVLESRPDNEFGYGQADPLLFVQSAGAIDSSLNITMNLETLQQIGNESRISGFSSGGSPGLGFVQIKVGGGDWQQATDLSTNGDWSSWNLKLQPHIESGNSTVYSRLVISEDQMSPVDARRVILIDGQTDASEGIA
;
A
#
# COMPACT_ATOMS: atom_id res chain seq x y z
N MET A 1 3.57 -20.45 -16.01
CA MET A 1 2.28 -20.07 -16.66
C MET A 1 1.55 -18.88 -15.96
N ALA A 2 2.22 -18.07 -15.14
CA ALA A 2 1.61 -16.93 -14.46
C ALA A 2 1.30 -15.74 -15.40
N THR A 3 2.17 -15.44 -16.38
CA THR A 3 2.03 -14.28 -17.26
C THR A 3 0.72 -14.24 -18.05
N PRO A 4 0.26 -15.34 -18.71
CA PRO A 4 -1.04 -15.31 -19.40
C PRO A 4 -2.22 -15.09 -18.46
N LEU A 5 -2.16 -15.62 -17.24
CA LEU A 5 -3.20 -15.42 -16.23
C LEU A 5 -3.28 -13.95 -15.82
N MET A 6 -2.15 -13.32 -15.51
CA MET A 6 -2.10 -11.90 -15.16
C MET A 6 -2.56 -11.00 -16.30
N ALA A 7 -2.24 -11.35 -17.56
CA ALA A 7 -2.74 -10.63 -18.72
C ALA A 7 -4.26 -10.72 -18.84
N GLY A 8 -4.85 -11.89 -18.58
CA GLY A 8 -6.30 -12.06 -18.52
C GLY A 8 -6.96 -11.25 -17.42
N ILE A 9 -6.38 -11.23 -16.23
CA ILE A 9 -6.86 -10.40 -15.10
C ILE A 9 -6.82 -8.91 -15.47
N ALA A 10 -5.71 -8.43 -16.04
CA ALA A 10 -5.60 -7.05 -16.48
C ALA A 10 -6.64 -6.68 -17.54
N ALA A 11 -6.96 -7.60 -18.45
CA ALA A 11 -8.03 -7.38 -19.43
C ALA A 11 -9.42 -7.23 -18.76
N LEU A 12 -9.73 -8.03 -17.74
CA LEU A 12 -10.96 -7.89 -16.95
C LEU A 12 -11.00 -6.56 -16.17
N MET A 13 -9.87 -6.09 -15.66
CA MET A 13 -9.79 -4.77 -15.01
C MET A 13 -10.10 -3.64 -15.98
N VAL A 14 -9.58 -3.72 -17.21
CA VAL A 14 -9.89 -2.75 -18.29
C VAL A 14 -11.36 -2.85 -18.73
N GLU A 15 -11.95 -4.04 -18.73
CA GLU A 15 -13.38 -4.21 -19.00
C GLU A 15 -14.24 -3.55 -17.91
N ALA A 16 -13.84 -3.68 -16.64
CA ALA A 16 -14.56 -3.07 -15.51
C ALA A 16 -14.43 -1.54 -15.51
N ASN A 17 -13.27 -1.01 -15.93
CA ASN A 17 -13.02 0.43 -16.06
C ASN A 17 -12.17 0.70 -17.32
N PRO A 18 -12.81 1.05 -18.46
CA PRO A 18 -12.10 1.30 -19.72
C PRO A 18 -11.11 2.47 -19.70
N ASP A 19 -11.26 3.39 -18.75
CA ASP A 19 -10.40 4.58 -18.59
C ASP A 19 -9.22 4.33 -17.64
N ILE A 20 -9.08 3.09 -17.11
CA ILE A 20 -8.00 2.75 -16.19
C ILE A 20 -6.64 2.82 -16.88
N THR A 21 -5.70 3.51 -16.26
CA THR A 21 -4.34 3.63 -16.79
C THR A 21 -3.47 2.42 -16.41
N HIS A 22 -2.42 2.17 -17.19
CA HIS A 22 -1.43 1.13 -16.90
C HIS A 22 -0.82 1.28 -15.49
N GLU A 23 -0.56 2.53 -15.04
CA GLU A 23 -0.01 2.77 -13.70
C GLU A 23 -1.02 2.45 -12.60
N GLN A 24 -2.31 2.71 -12.82
CA GLN A 24 -3.38 2.33 -11.90
C GLN A 24 -3.53 0.82 -11.80
N VAL A 25 -3.47 0.10 -12.93
CA VAL A 25 -3.47 -1.37 -12.94
C VAL A 25 -2.31 -1.92 -12.11
N LYS A 26 -1.11 -1.42 -12.31
CA LYS A 26 0.07 -1.83 -11.51
C LYS A 26 -0.09 -1.52 -10.02
N ALA A 27 -0.60 -0.33 -9.69
CA ALA A 27 -0.82 0.09 -8.31
C ALA A 27 -1.84 -0.83 -7.61
N ILE A 28 -2.97 -1.17 -8.25
CA ILE A 28 -3.97 -2.09 -7.72
C ILE A 28 -3.35 -3.48 -7.49
N ILE A 29 -2.68 -4.05 -8.50
CA ILE A 29 -2.06 -5.36 -8.39
C ILE A 29 -1.08 -5.41 -7.22
N SER A 30 -0.27 -4.37 -7.04
CA SER A 30 0.70 -4.34 -5.95
C SER A 30 0.07 -4.05 -4.58
N ALA A 31 -0.99 -3.23 -4.52
CA ALA A 31 -1.65 -2.85 -3.28
C ALA A 31 -2.61 -3.91 -2.76
N ASP A 32 -3.36 -4.57 -3.65
CA ASP A 32 -4.45 -5.48 -3.30
C ASP A 32 -4.05 -6.97 -3.42
N SER A 33 -2.77 -7.27 -3.70
CA SER A 33 -2.26 -8.65 -3.59
C SER A 33 -2.33 -9.14 -2.14
N ILE A 34 -2.79 -10.37 -1.98
CA ILE A 34 -2.98 -10.99 -0.67
C ILE A 34 -1.65 -11.58 -0.19
N GLU A 35 -1.26 -11.20 1.01
CA GLU A 35 -0.22 -11.92 1.73
C GLU A 35 -0.79 -13.29 2.15
N ARG A 36 -0.24 -14.37 1.61
CA ARG A 36 -0.44 -15.69 2.17
C ARG A 36 0.72 -15.97 3.11
N ASP A 37 0.37 -16.34 4.33
CA ASP A 37 1.21 -17.13 5.19
C ASP A 37 1.32 -18.54 4.54
N LEU A 38 2.10 -18.63 3.47
CA LEU A 38 2.52 -19.89 2.94
C LEU A 38 3.47 -20.44 4.00
N GLN A 39 2.93 -21.24 4.93
CA GLN A 39 3.74 -22.18 5.67
C GLN A 39 4.43 -23.04 4.60
N LEU A 40 5.60 -22.56 4.17
CA LEU A 40 6.53 -23.35 3.39
C LEU A 40 6.72 -24.61 4.19
N LEU A 41 6.32 -25.73 3.60
CA LEU A 41 6.62 -27.07 4.07
C LEU A 41 8.03 -27.04 4.66
N ASP A 42 8.18 -27.48 5.91
CA ASP A 42 9.45 -27.58 6.62
C ASP A 42 10.53 -28.20 5.74
N ASP A 43 11.13 -27.40 4.86
CA ASP A 43 12.36 -27.77 4.17
C ASP A 43 13.51 -27.17 4.96
N PRO A 44 14.25 -28.00 5.73
CA PRO A 44 15.33 -27.53 6.58
C PRO A 44 16.53 -26.94 5.81
N GLY A 45 16.44 -26.84 4.49
CA GLY A 45 17.46 -26.24 3.61
C GLY A 45 17.19 -24.78 3.20
N PHE A 46 16.00 -24.23 3.47
CA PHE A 46 15.60 -22.86 3.11
C PHE A 46 15.44 -21.96 4.34
N ASN A 47 16.44 -21.94 5.20
CA ASN A 47 16.39 -21.30 6.52
C ASN A 47 16.61 -19.77 6.50
N ASP A 48 16.41 -19.06 5.41
CA ASP A 48 16.68 -17.61 5.40
C ASP A 48 15.63 -16.77 4.66
N CYS A 49 14.40 -17.23 4.63
CA CYS A 49 13.26 -16.47 4.09
C CYS A 49 12.43 -15.80 5.20
N SER A 50 13.05 -15.43 6.30
CA SER A 50 12.40 -14.84 7.47
C SER A 50 11.97 -13.37 7.29
N VAL A 51 12.05 -12.82 6.08
CA VAL A 51 11.65 -11.44 5.82
C VAL A 51 10.35 -11.41 4.99
N LEU A 52 9.28 -11.94 5.57
CA LEU A 52 7.94 -11.97 4.96
C LEU A 52 7.22 -10.61 4.97
N GLU A 53 7.77 -9.59 5.64
CA GLU A 53 7.07 -8.33 5.88
C GLU A 53 7.42 -7.20 4.91
N SER A 54 8.51 -7.31 4.14
CA SER A 54 8.87 -6.28 3.16
C SER A 54 8.49 -6.69 1.74
N ARG A 55 7.45 -6.11 1.19
CA ARG A 55 7.03 -6.37 -0.19
C ARG A 55 7.40 -5.23 -1.14
N PRO A 56 7.82 -5.55 -2.35
CA PRO A 56 7.93 -6.88 -2.98
C PRO A 56 9.14 -7.68 -2.48
N ASP A 57 8.92 -8.95 -2.13
CA ASP A 57 10.00 -9.89 -1.80
C ASP A 57 10.55 -10.61 -3.05
N ASN A 58 11.66 -11.36 -2.87
CA ASN A 58 12.32 -12.05 -3.98
C ASN A 58 11.63 -13.37 -4.39
N GLU A 59 10.73 -13.91 -3.57
CA GLU A 59 10.08 -15.19 -3.83
C GLU A 59 8.66 -15.02 -4.38
N PHE A 60 7.86 -14.15 -3.76
CA PHE A 60 6.44 -13.98 -4.07
C PHE A 60 6.12 -12.60 -4.63
N GLY A 61 7.09 -11.69 -4.74
CA GLY A 61 6.87 -10.32 -5.19
C GLY A 61 5.89 -9.58 -4.29
N TYR A 62 4.77 -9.11 -4.84
CA TYR A 62 3.73 -8.41 -4.08
C TYR A 62 2.74 -9.35 -3.38
N GLY A 63 2.83 -10.67 -3.59
CA GLY A 63 1.94 -11.66 -3.00
C GLY A 63 1.08 -12.40 -4.01
N GLN A 64 0.04 -13.09 -3.51
CA GLN A 64 -0.88 -13.83 -4.36
C GLN A 64 -1.91 -12.88 -5.00
N ALA A 65 -2.13 -13.05 -6.30
CA ALA A 65 -3.17 -12.33 -7.02
C ALA A 65 -4.58 -12.76 -6.54
N ASP A 66 -5.44 -11.78 -6.26
CA ASP A 66 -6.87 -11.95 -6.11
C ASP A 66 -7.58 -11.30 -7.30
N PRO A 67 -7.97 -12.07 -8.33
CA PRO A 67 -8.59 -11.51 -9.52
C PRO A 67 -9.89 -10.77 -9.25
N LEU A 68 -10.70 -11.25 -8.28
CA LEU A 68 -11.98 -10.62 -7.96
C LEU A 68 -11.74 -9.25 -7.31
N LEU A 69 -10.84 -9.18 -6.33
CA LEU A 69 -10.50 -7.93 -5.67
C LEU A 69 -9.91 -6.91 -6.66
N PHE A 70 -9.03 -7.35 -7.57
CA PHE A 70 -8.45 -6.44 -8.57
C PHE A 70 -9.50 -5.85 -9.52
N VAL A 71 -10.45 -6.65 -9.98
CA VAL A 71 -11.53 -6.19 -10.86
C VAL A 71 -12.49 -5.25 -10.12
N GLN A 72 -12.83 -5.54 -8.87
CA GLN A 72 -13.64 -4.68 -8.03
C GLN A 72 -12.95 -3.33 -7.76
N SER A 73 -11.67 -3.36 -7.38
CA SER A 73 -10.87 -2.13 -7.18
C SER A 73 -10.76 -1.31 -8.45
N ALA A 74 -10.59 -1.94 -9.61
CA ALA A 74 -10.54 -1.24 -10.89
C ALA A 74 -11.87 -0.55 -11.22
N GLY A 75 -12.99 -1.24 -11.02
CA GLY A 75 -14.33 -0.69 -11.26
C GLY A 75 -14.71 0.45 -10.30
N ALA A 76 -14.13 0.45 -9.09
CA ALA A 76 -14.40 1.47 -8.06
C ALA A 76 -13.58 2.76 -8.23
N ILE A 77 -12.57 2.80 -9.12
CA ILE A 77 -11.76 4.00 -9.33
C ILE A 77 -12.59 5.13 -9.95
N ASP A 78 -12.62 6.25 -9.24
CA ASP A 78 -13.15 7.53 -9.71
C ASP A 78 -12.00 8.52 -9.94
N SER A 79 -11.73 8.85 -11.19
CA SER A 79 -10.64 9.74 -11.58
C SER A 79 -10.87 11.21 -11.20
N SER A 80 -12.07 11.57 -10.71
CA SER A 80 -12.34 12.90 -10.13
C SER A 80 -11.79 13.03 -8.70
N LEU A 81 -11.56 11.91 -8.03
CA LEU A 81 -10.94 11.86 -6.72
C LEU A 81 -9.43 11.83 -6.88
N ASN A 82 -8.72 12.53 -6.02
CA ASN A 82 -7.26 12.54 -6.04
C ASN A 82 -6.70 12.39 -4.62
N ILE A 83 -5.57 11.69 -4.51
CA ILE A 83 -4.80 11.58 -3.28
C ILE A 83 -3.31 11.71 -3.59
N THR A 84 -2.57 12.36 -2.71
CA THR A 84 -1.11 12.51 -2.84
C THR A 84 -0.46 12.43 -1.47
N MET A 85 0.56 11.60 -1.35
CA MET A 85 1.40 11.52 -0.16
C MET A 85 2.54 12.55 -0.21
N ASN A 86 2.86 13.13 0.96
CA ASN A 86 4.07 13.94 1.16
C ASN A 86 5.28 13.02 1.43
N LEU A 87 5.55 12.12 0.50
CA LEU A 87 6.69 11.22 0.54
C LEU A 87 7.46 11.31 -0.77
N GLU A 88 8.77 11.46 -0.66
CA GLU A 88 9.65 11.31 -1.81
C GLU A 88 9.95 9.82 -2.05
N THR A 89 10.16 9.46 -3.31
CA THR A 89 10.57 8.10 -3.65
C THR A 89 11.95 7.80 -3.05
N LEU A 90 12.09 6.64 -2.41
CA LEU A 90 13.27 6.19 -1.66
C LEU A 90 13.60 7.02 -0.41
N GLN A 91 12.64 7.80 0.09
CA GLN A 91 12.80 8.46 1.38
C GLN A 91 12.95 7.42 2.49
N GLN A 92 13.88 7.68 3.41
CA GLN A 92 14.02 6.89 4.64
C GLN A 92 12.96 7.33 5.65
N ILE A 93 12.19 6.38 6.15
CA ILE A 93 11.20 6.61 7.21
C ILE A 93 11.43 5.63 8.35
N GLY A 94 11.48 6.16 9.56
CA GLY A 94 11.69 5.38 10.78
C GLY A 94 10.38 4.96 11.45
N ASN A 95 10.49 4.07 12.41
CA ASN A 95 9.43 3.73 13.34
C ASN A 95 8.90 5.02 14.00
N GLU A 96 7.58 5.09 14.22
CA GLU A 96 6.88 6.27 14.72
C GLU A 96 6.83 7.49 13.77
N SER A 97 7.40 7.40 12.58
CA SER A 97 7.24 8.44 11.56
C SER A 97 5.76 8.65 11.24
N ARG A 98 5.42 9.87 10.85
CA ARG A 98 4.08 10.18 10.35
C ARG A 98 4.13 10.28 8.83
N ILE A 99 3.25 9.53 8.18
CA ILE A 99 2.95 9.73 6.78
C ILE A 99 1.80 10.72 6.71
N SER A 100 1.93 11.74 5.87
CA SER A 100 0.90 12.75 5.66
C SER A 100 0.67 12.99 4.18
N GLY A 101 -0.41 13.66 3.85
CA GLY A 101 -0.71 14.00 2.48
C GLY A 101 -1.97 14.83 2.34
N PHE A 102 -2.38 14.96 1.10
CA PHE A 102 -3.55 15.72 0.69
C PHE A 102 -4.46 14.86 -0.18
N SER A 103 -5.76 15.12 -0.11
CA SER A 103 -6.72 14.56 -1.05
C SER A 103 -7.70 15.63 -1.54
N SER A 104 -8.33 15.38 -2.67
CA SER A 104 -9.37 16.26 -3.22
C SER A 104 -10.48 15.44 -3.87
N GLY A 105 -11.67 16.05 -3.95
CA GLY A 105 -12.88 15.38 -4.43
C GLY A 105 -13.71 14.75 -3.31
N GLY A 106 -13.17 14.65 -2.09
CA GLY A 106 -13.93 14.27 -0.91
C GLY A 106 -14.98 15.32 -0.54
N SER A 107 -16.00 14.89 0.19
CA SER A 107 -17.03 15.79 0.74
C SER A 107 -17.04 15.69 2.26
N PRO A 108 -17.38 16.77 2.98
CA PRO A 108 -17.42 16.77 4.44
C PRO A 108 -18.26 15.62 5.01
N GLY A 109 -17.64 14.83 5.89
CA GLY A 109 -18.29 13.71 6.55
C GLY A 109 -18.52 12.48 5.67
N LEU A 110 -17.99 12.45 4.45
CA LEU A 110 -18.06 11.30 3.55
C LEU A 110 -16.66 10.75 3.29
N GLY A 111 -16.53 9.42 3.40
CA GLY A 111 -15.32 8.71 3.09
C GLY A 111 -14.24 8.77 4.16
N PHE A 112 -13.09 8.23 3.82
CA PHE A 112 -11.89 8.20 4.65
C PHE A 112 -10.64 7.89 3.82
N VAL A 113 -9.48 8.30 4.32
CA VAL A 113 -8.20 7.95 3.71
C VAL A 113 -7.66 6.67 4.34
N GLN A 114 -7.21 5.75 3.50
CA GLN A 114 -6.52 4.52 3.90
C GLN A 114 -5.07 4.54 3.43
N ILE A 115 -4.21 3.98 4.27
CA ILE A 115 -2.78 3.81 4.01
C ILE A 115 -2.40 2.37 4.30
N LYS A 116 -1.57 1.80 3.44
CA LYS A 116 -1.01 0.46 3.59
C LYS A 116 0.50 0.54 3.45
N VAL A 117 1.25 -0.17 4.29
CA VAL A 117 2.71 -0.24 4.22
C VAL A 117 3.10 -1.68 3.92
N GLY A 118 3.82 -1.88 2.84
CA GLY A 118 4.25 -3.22 2.41
C GLY A 118 3.08 -4.17 2.18
N GLY A 119 3.21 -5.38 2.70
CA GLY A 119 2.18 -6.42 2.70
C GLY A 119 1.13 -6.31 3.80
N GLY A 120 1.26 -5.35 4.73
CA GLY A 120 0.33 -5.19 5.85
C GLY A 120 -1.09 -4.81 5.45
N ASP A 121 -1.95 -4.63 6.44
CA ASP A 121 -3.36 -4.25 6.23
C ASP A 121 -3.53 -2.77 5.91
N TRP A 122 -4.65 -2.44 5.24
CA TRP A 122 -5.10 -1.07 5.07
C TRP A 122 -5.50 -0.46 6.42
N GLN A 123 -4.87 0.66 6.79
CA GLN A 123 -5.12 1.40 8.03
C GLN A 123 -5.78 2.73 7.70
N GLN A 124 -6.76 3.13 8.50
CA GLN A 124 -7.40 4.43 8.34
C GLN A 124 -6.51 5.54 8.88
N ALA A 125 -6.29 6.59 8.07
CA ALA A 125 -5.59 7.80 8.47
C ALA A 125 -6.44 8.65 9.44
N THR A 126 -5.82 9.68 10.01
CA THR A 126 -6.48 10.73 10.78
C THR A 126 -6.75 11.93 9.88
N ASP A 127 -7.98 12.37 9.80
CA ASP A 127 -8.36 13.61 9.12
C ASP A 127 -7.84 14.82 9.91
N LEU A 128 -7.14 15.70 9.24
CA LEU A 128 -6.63 16.98 9.77
C LEU A 128 -7.38 18.19 9.20
N SER A 129 -8.30 17.98 8.27
CA SER A 129 -9.11 19.06 7.72
C SER A 129 -10.06 19.62 8.76
N THR A 130 -10.41 20.90 8.63
CA THR A 130 -11.30 21.59 9.59
C THR A 130 -12.79 21.25 9.36
N ASN A 131 -13.11 20.72 8.18
CA ASN A 131 -14.48 20.46 7.74
C ASN A 131 -14.79 18.97 7.51
N GLY A 132 -13.83 18.08 7.78
CA GLY A 132 -14.01 16.65 7.63
C GLY A 132 -14.05 16.17 6.18
N ASP A 133 -13.36 16.88 5.26
CA ASP A 133 -13.33 16.57 3.82
C ASP A 133 -12.07 15.81 3.39
N TRP A 134 -11.22 15.45 4.33
CA TRP A 134 -9.96 14.73 4.10
C TRP A 134 -8.93 15.48 3.22
N SER A 135 -9.12 16.79 3.02
CA SER A 135 -8.18 17.60 2.24
C SER A 135 -6.76 17.61 2.80
N SER A 136 -6.60 17.29 4.07
CA SER A 136 -5.31 17.05 4.74
C SER A 136 -5.43 15.92 5.75
N TRP A 137 -4.47 15.02 5.76
CA TRP A 137 -4.52 13.81 6.59
C TRP A 137 -3.13 13.36 7.04
N ASN A 138 -3.08 12.54 8.09
CA ASN A 138 -1.86 11.82 8.48
C ASN A 138 -2.16 10.44 9.06
N LEU A 139 -1.13 9.59 9.06
CA LEU A 139 -1.08 8.32 9.79
C LEU A 139 0.24 8.21 10.54
N LYS A 140 0.18 7.85 11.82
CA LYS A 140 1.37 7.45 12.58
C LYS A 140 1.66 5.98 12.32
N LEU A 141 2.87 5.68 11.87
CA LEU A 141 3.30 4.30 11.66
C LEU A 141 3.38 3.54 12.99
N GLN A 142 3.03 2.28 12.97
CA GLN A 142 3.15 1.38 14.12
C GLN A 142 4.63 1.07 14.41
N PRO A 143 5.01 0.80 15.68
CA PRO A 143 6.41 0.66 16.08
C PRO A 143 7.08 -0.69 15.72
N HIS A 144 6.55 -1.47 14.80
CA HIS A 144 7.10 -2.75 14.38
C HIS A 144 7.09 -2.90 12.86
N ILE A 145 7.74 -1.97 12.18
CA ILE A 145 7.96 -2.10 10.73
C ILE A 145 9.41 -2.57 10.56
N GLU A 146 9.59 -3.76 9.97
CA GLU A 146 10.93 -4.27 9.68
C GLU A 146 11.70 -3.34 8.74
N SER A 147 13.00 -3.20 9.00
CA SER A 147 13.87 -2.38 8.15
C SER A 147 14.02 -2.99 6.77
N GLY A 148 13.93 -2.17 5.74
CA GLY A 148 14.11 -2.62 4.36
C GLY A 148 13.38 -1.77 3.33
N ASN A 149 13.44 -2.20 2.08
CA ASN A 149 12.68 -1.57 1.00
C ASN A 149 11.21 -1.94 1.12
N SER A 150 10.33 -0.96 1.11
CA SER A 150 8.90 -1.17 1.14
C SER A 150 8.17 -0.22 0.20
N THR A 151 6.89 -0.45 0.00
CA THR A 151 6.01 0.47 -0.75
C THR A 151 4.89 0.92 0.17
N VAL A 152 4.69 2.22 0.24
CA VAL A 152 3.54 2.82 0.93
C VAL A 152 2.48 3.12 -0.12
N TYR A 153 1.25 2.76 0.18
CA TYR A 153 0.08 3.00 -0.66
C TYR A 153 -0.89 3.90 0.09
N SER A 154 -1.55 4.80 -0.62
CA SER A 154 -2.67 5.57 -0.08
C SER A 154 -3.83 5.63 -1.06
N ARG A 155 -5.07 5.68 -0.54
CA ARG A 155 -6.29 5.88 -1.31
C ARG A 155 -7.33 6.64 -0.50
N LEU A 156 -8.14 7.44 -1.17
CA LEU A 156 -9.37 8.04 -0.62
C LEU A 156 -10.54 7.13 -0.98
N VAL A 157 -11.28 6.66 0.00
CA VAL A 157 -12.43 5.78 -0.17
C VAL A 157 -13.68 6.57 0.22
N ILE A 158 -14.63 6.71 -0.69
CA ILE A 158 -15.94 7.33 -0.44
C ILE A 158 -16.98 6.26 -0.13
N SER A 159 -16.94 5.14 -0.87
CA SER A 159 -17.78 3.96 -0.67
C SER A 159 -17.07 2.72 -1.21
N GLU A 160 -17.71 1.55 -1.10
CA GLU A 160 -17.17 0.30 -1.67
C GLU A 160 -16.99 0.38 -3.20
N ASP A 161 -17.85 1.18 -3.87
CA ASP A 161 -17.85 1.32 -5.33
C ASP A 161 -17.23 2.64 -5.81
N GLN A 162 -16.62 3.43 -4.91
CA GLN A 162 -16.04 4.72 -5.26
C GLN A 162 -14.80 5.03 -4.44
N MET A 163 -13.64 5.03 -5.10
CA MET A 163 -12.36 5.37 -4.50
C MET A 163 -11.45 6.12 -5.48
N SER A 164 -10.47 6.84 -4.93
CA SER A 164 -9.43 7.46 -5.75
C SER A 164 -8.50 6.43 -6.39
N PRO A 165 -7.78 6.81 -7.44
CA PRO A 165 -6.55 6.08 -7.81
C PRO A 165 -5.62 5.92 -6.61
N VAL A 166 -4.88 4.81 -6.57
CA VAL A 166 -3.89 4.54 -5.52
C VAL A 166 -2.62 5.34 -5.79
N ASP A 167 -2.17 6.16 -4.84
CA ASP A 167 -0.81 6.72 -4.85
C ASP A 167 0.15 5.73 -4.18
N ALA A 168 1.23 5.36 -4.86
CA ALA A 168 2.20 4.38 -4.39
C ALA A 168 3.61 4.97 -4.38
N ARG A 169 4.31 4.90 -3.23
CA ARG A 169 5.66 5.43 -3.04
C ARG A 169 6.58 4.36 -2.47
N ARG A 170 7.74 4.16 -3.11
CA ARG A 170 8.80 3.32 -2.57
C ARG A 170 9.55 4.06 -1.47
N VAL A 171 9.78 3.41 -0.35
CA VAL A 171 10.46 3.96 0.83
C VAL A 171 11.48 2.96 1.35
N ILE A 172 12.41 3.45 2.17
CA ILE A 172 13.32 2.62 2.95
C ILE A 172 12.89 2.74 4.41
N LEU A 173 12.39 1.65 4.96
CA LEU A 173 12.05 1.58 6.38
C LEU A 173 13.33 1.41 7.19
N ILE A 174 13.46 2.13 8.30
CA ILE A 174 14.59 2.05 9.21
C ILE A 174 14.05 1.74 10.59
N ASP A 175 14.55 0.68 11.21
CA ASP A 175 14.29 0.45 12.63
C ASP A 175 14.92 1.59 13.45
N GLY A 176 14.07 2.29 14.21
CA GLY A 176 14.46 3.45 15.02
C GLY A 176 15.23 3.09 16.30
N GLN A 177 15.72 1.88 16.45
CA GLN A 177 16.66 1.56 17.52
C GLN A 177 18.04 2.13 17.19
N THR A 178 18.22 3.40 17.45
CA THR A 178 19.59 3.90 17.70
C THR A 178 20.09 3.19 18.95
N ASP A 179 21.04 2.29 18.77
CA ASP A 179 21.85 1.77 19.87
C ASP A 179 22.51 2.94 20.61
N ALA A 180 21.81 3.46 21.59
CA ALA A 180 22.37 4.39 22.57
C ALA A 180 23.06 3.56 23.68
N SER A 181 24.00 2.68 23.30
CA SER A 181 24.85 2.00 24.27
C SER A 181 26.17 1.51 23.67
N GLU A 182 27.00 2.42 23.18
CA GLU A 182 28.44 2.27 23.32
C GLU A 182 29.00 3.53 23.98
N GLY A 183 28.69 3.65 25.27
CA GLY A 183 29.47 4.49 26.20
C GLY A 183 30.80 3.80 26.39
N ILE A 184 31.81 4.31 25.75
CA ILE A 184 33.22 3.97 25.98
C ILE A 184 33.53 4.34 27.44
N ALA A 185 33.89 3.33 28.23
CA ALA A 185 34.56 3.49 29.50
C ALA A 185 36.07 3.46 29.26
#